data_e23b930615f692953e81f8b21eae0cde
#
_entry.id   e23b930615f692953e81f8b21eae0cde
#
_cell.length_a   1.000
_cell.length_b   1.000
_cell.length_c   1.000
_cell.angle_alpha   90.00
_cell.angle_beta   90.00
_cell.angle_gamma   90.00
#
_symmetry.space_group_name_H-M   'P 1'
#
loop_
_entity.id
_entity.type
_entity.pdbx_description
1 polymer ?
#
loop_
_entity_poly.entity_id
_entity_poly.type
_entity_poly.pdbx_seq_one_letter_code
_entity_poly.pdbx_strand_id
1 'polypeptide(L)'
;IQNNTSGVLSYTVHDGDEVKAGGEIAKSYANDDDAASQSKISALQEQLSDLQTLQKTSTAGNIGIDTINNNINNNIISQIRSINDGDLANIDNVTNNLLYSINQRQIYTGKATNFNDRISELQAEIATLEGKTGKSTGNITTEKSGCFLSHCDGYENALDYNNLDRLTLSDLDNVKQTKVSDNIAGKVVTGLKWYVACKVTADEATRLSLWDGSATVLFSDASSERDRKSVV
;
A
#
# COMPACT_ATOMS: atom_id res chain seq x y z
N ILE A 1 4.46 -3.69 -14.61
CA ILE A 1 3.33 -4.52 -15.05
C ILE A 1 2.61 -3.79 -16.16
N GLN A 2 2.48 -4.42 -17.31
CA GLN A 2 1.75 -3.84 -18.44
C GLN A 2 0.26 -4.18 -18.36
N ASN A 3 -0.57 -3.19 -18.66
CA ASN A 3 -1.99 -3.41 -18.89
C ASN A 3 -2.19 -3.84 -20.35
N ASN A 4 -2.38 -5.13 -20.57
CA ASN A 4 -2.65 -5.70 -21.88
C ASN A 4 -4.17 -5.86 -22.14
N THR A 5 -5.01 -5.29 -21.29
CA THR A 5 -6.47 -5.32 -21.42
C THR A 5 -7.00 -3.98 -21.92
N SER A 6 -8.17 -4.02 -22.54
CA SER A 6 -8.94 -2.82 -22.86
C SER A 6 -9.98 -2.60 -21.75
N GLY A 7 -10.08 -1.38 -21.24
CA GLY A 7 -11.07 -1.03 -20.22
C GLY A 7 -10.45 -0.35 -18.99
N VAL A 8 -11.28 -0.18 -17.99
CA VAL A 8 -10.93 0.49 -16.73
C VAL A 8 -10.52 -0.55 -15.70
N LEU A 9 -9.43 -0.27 -14.98
CA LEU A 9 -8.90 -1.19 -13.98
C LEU A 9 -9.55 -0.97 -12.62
N SER A 10 -9.91 -2.07 -11.98
CA SER A 10 -10.19 -2.15 -10.55
C SER A 10 -9.10 -3.01 -9.91
N TYR A 11 -8.32 -2.43 -9.01
CA TYR A 11 -7.24 -3.12 -8.32
C TYR A 11 -7.78 -4.07 -7.26
N THR A 12 -7.16 -5.25 -7.17
CA THR A 12 -7.47 -6.27 -6.15
C THR A 12 -6.44 -6.30 -5.04
N VAL A 13 -5.40 -5.46 -5.16
CA VAL A 13 -4.32 -5.27 -4.19
C VAL A 13 -4.09 -3.78 -3.97
N HIS A 14 -3.50 -3.42 -2.83
CA HIS A 14 -3.17 -2.05 -2.46
C HIS A 14 -1.67 -1.80 -2.58
N ASP A 15 -1.30 -0.52 -2.62
CA ASP A 15 0.10 -0.11 -2.58
C ASP A 15 0.75 -0.58 -1.27
N GLY A 16 1.87 -1.28 -1.40
CA GLY A 16 2.56 -1.88 -0.27
C GLY A 16 2.25 -3.36 -0.05
N ASP A 17 1.23 -3.92 -0.69
CA ASP A 17 0.87 -5.32 -0.53
C ASP A 17 1.93 -6.26 -1.10
N GLU A 18 2.17 -7.37 -0.40
CA GLU A 18 2.98 -8.47 -0.91
C GLU A 18 2.20 -9.30 -1.92
N VAL A 19 2.73 -9.40 -3.13
CA VAL A 19 2.15 -10.18 -4.21
C VAL A 19 3.05 -11.35 -4.59
N LYS A 20 2.43 -12.45 -4.98
CA LYS A 20 3.15 -13.65 -5.45
C LYS A 20 3.17 -13.68 -6.98
N ALA A 21 4.17 -14.34 -7.54
CA ALA A 21 4.21 -14.62 -8.97
C ALA A 21 2.92 -15.35 -9.42
N GLY A 22 2.29 -14.87 -10.49
CA GLY A 22 0.99 -15.31 -10.96
C GLY A 22 -0.20 -14.73 -10.20
N GLY A 23 0.03 -13.90 -9.14
CA GLY A 23 -1.03 -13.25 -8.39
C GLY A 23 -1.80 -12.21 -9.20
N GLU A 24 -3.11 -12.13 -9.00
CA GLU A 24 -3.97 -11.12 -9.61
C GLU A 24 -3.70 -9.76 -8.96
N ILE A 25 -3.53 -8.73 -9.79
CA ILE A 25 -3.27 -7.34 -9.37
C ILE A 25 -4.50 -6.48 -9.59
N ALA A 26 -5.17 -6.68 -10.73
CA ALA A 26 -6.35 -5.90 -11.09
C ALA A 26 -7.24 -6.69 -12.04
N LYS A 27 -8.51 -6.31 -12.07
CA LYS A 27 -9.49 -6.73 -13.09
C LYS A 27 -9.82 -5.56 -13.98
N SER A 28 -10.03 -5.84 -15.25
CA SER A 28 -10.47 -4.87 -16.25
C SER A 28 -11.98 -4.94 -16.41
N TYR A 29 -12.62 -3.79 -16.54
CA TYR A 29 -14.06 -3.63 -16.76
C TYR A 29 -14.34 -2.78 -18.00
N ALA A 30 -15.53 -2.93 -18.57
CA ALA A 30 -15.90 -2.23 -19.79
C ALA A 30 -16.06 -0.73 -19.62
N ASN A 31 -16.37 -0.27 -18.41
CA ASN A 31 -16.63 1.14 -18.09
C ASN A 31 -16.23 1.48 -16.63
N ASP A 32 -16.19 2.79 -16.35
CA ASP A 32 -15.82 3.33 -15.04
C ASP A 32 -16.79 2.92 -13.92
N ASP A 33 -18.10 2.85 -14.21
CA ASP A 33 -19.11 2.53 -13.22
C ASP A 33 -18.95 1.09 -12.70
N ASP A 34 -18.70 0.14 -13.59
CA ASP A 34 -18.43 -1.25 -13.22
C ASP A 34 -17.13 -1.39 -12.43
N ALA A 35 -16.07 -0.69 -12.84
CA ALA A 35 -14.79 -0.70 -12.14
C ALA A 35 -14.92 -0.08 -10.73
N ALA A 36 -15.61 1.06 -10.60
CA ALA A 36 -15.87 1.71 -9.32
C ALA A 36 -16.74 0.85 -8.42
N SER A 37 -17.78 0.20 -8.98
CA SER A 37 -18.64 -0.73 -8.24
C SER A 37 -17.85 -1.92 -7.72
N GLN A 38 -16.94 -2.47 -8.52
CA GLN A 38 -16.08 -3.57 -8.08
C GLN A 38 -15.10 -3.14 -6.98
N SER A 39 -14.50 -1.95 -7.09
CA SER A 39 -13.64 -1.41 -6.02
C SER A 39 -14.41 -1.25 -4.72
N LYS A 40 -15.66 -0.77 -4.79
CA LYS A 40 -16.54 -0.68 -3.62
C LYS A 40 -16.88 -2.06 -3.05
N ILE A 41 -17.17 -3.05 -3.90
CA ILE A 41 -17.41 -4.44 -3.47
C ILE A 41 -16.19 -4.97 -2.71
N SER A 42 -14.98 -4.77 -3.24
CA SER A 42 -13.75 -5.21 -2.59
C SER A 42 -13.56 -4.57 -1.21
N ALA A 43 -13.77 -3.26 -1.09
CA ALA A 43 -13.69 -2.56 0.19
C ALA A 43 -14.73 -3.06 1.21
N LEU A 44 -15.95 -3.33 0.78
CA LEU A 44 -16.99 -3.89 1.65
C LEU A 44 -16.70 -5.34 2.06
N GLN A 45 -16.12 -6.15 1.17
CA GLN A 45 -15.68 -7.51 1.47
C GLN A 45 -14.56 -7.53 2.51
N GLU A 46 -13.62 -6.59 2.44
CA GLU A 46 -12.58 -6.42 3.45
C GLU A 46 -13.18 -6.06 4.81
N GLN A 47 -14.08 -5.06 4.87
CA GLN A 47 -14.79 -4.70 6.10
C GLN A 47 -15.55 -5.89 6.69
N LEU A 48 -16.23 -6.67 5.85
CA LEU A 48 -16.94 -7.87 6.26
C LEU A 48 -15.99 -8.91 6.88
N SER A 49 -14.86 -9.16 6.23
CA SER A 49 -13.81 -10.08 6.72
C SER A 49 -13.25 -9.63 8.07
N ASP A 50 -13.01 -8.34 8.22
CA ASP A 50 -12.50 -7.73 9.45
C ASP A 50 -13.48 -7.89 10.62
N LEU A 51 -14.77 -7.57 10.39
CA LEU A 51 -15.79 -7.75 11.42
C LEU A 51 -15.96 -9.22 11.83
N GLN A 52 -15.92 -10.13 10.87
CA GLN A 52 -15.99 -11.57 11.14
C GLN A 52 -14.77 -12.05 11.93
N THR A 53 -13.59 -11.52 11.64
CA THR A 53 -12.34 -11.82 12.36
C THR A 53 -12.41 -11.30 13.79
N LEU A 54 -12.82 -10.04 13.99
CA LEU A 54 -12.99 -9.46 15.32
C LEU A 54 -14.00 -10.23 16.16
N GLN A 55 -15.10 -10.68 15.55
CA GLN A 55 -16.13 -11.46 16.24
C GLN A 55 -15.62 -12.84 16.68
N LYS A 56 -14.76 -13.48 15.89
CA LYS A 56 -14.12 -14.77 16.24
C LYS A 56 -13.05 -14.61 17.30
N THR A 57 -12.30 -13.51 17.28
CA THR A 57 -11.15 -13.25 18.14
C THR A 57 -11.49 -12.48 19.43
N SER A 58 -12.75 -12.15 19.66
CA SER A 58 -13.23 -11.39 20.83
C SER A 58 -12.84 -11.99 22.19
N THR A 59 -12.42 -13.26 22.21
CA THR A 59 -11.91 -13.98 23.39
C THR A 59 -10.39 -13.97 23.52
N ALA A 60 -9.63 -13.51 22.54
CA ALA A 60 -8.16 -13.58 22.50
C ALA A 60 -7.48 -12.21 22.66
N GLY A 61 -7.97 -11.37 23.56
CA GLY A 61 -7.50 -10.01 23.77
C GLY A 61 -6.12 -9.94 24.44
N ASN A 62 -5.05 -10.04 23.68
CA ASN A 62 -3.69 -9.70 24.16
C ASN A 62 -3.23 -8.28 23.77
N ILE A 63 -4.08 -7.48 23.13
CA ILE A 63 -3.73 -6.11 22.74
C ILE A 63 -4.31 -5.15 23.77
N GLY A 64 -3.45 -4.33 24.40
CA GLY A 64 -3.86 -3.34 25.37
C GLY A 64 -4.64 -2.19 24.76
N ILE A 65 -5.50 -1.53 25.54
CA ILE A 65 -6.32 -0.39 25.09
C ILE A 65 -5.45 0.77 24.58
N ASP A 66 -4.27 0.97 25.15
CA ASP A 66 -3.34 2.02 24.71
C ASP A 66 -2.82 1.76 23.29
N THR A 67 -2.52 0.51 22.97
CA THR A 67 -2.11 0.11 21.60
C THR A 67 -3.25 0.35 20.61
N ILE A 68 -4.49 -0.01 20.97
CA ILE A 68 -5.67 0.22 20.12
C ILE A 68 -5.87 1.73 19.89
N ASN A 69 -5.76 2.56 20.93
CA ASN A 69 -5.89 4.01 20.82
C ASN A 69 -4.78 4.61 19.95
N ASN A 70 -3.54 4.13 20.08
CA ASN A 70 -2.43 4.56 19.24
C ASN A 70 -2.67 4.19 17.76
N ASN A 71 -3.19 3.00 17.48
CA ASN A 71 -3.55 2.59 16.12
C ASN A 71 -4.65 3.49 15.54
N ILE A 72 -5.68 3.84 16.32
CA ILE A 72 -6.72 4.79 15.90
C ILE A 72 -6.10 6.14 15.54
N ASN A 73 -5.25 6.69 16.41
CA ASN A 73 -4.62 7.99 16.17
C ASN A 73 -3.72 7.96 14.92
N ASN A 74 -2.92 6.90 14.74
CA ASN A 74 -2.06 6.74 13.58
C ASN A 74 -2.88 6.62 12.28
N ASN A 75 -3.98 5.87 12.30
CA ASN A 75 -4.87 5.72 11.14
C ASN A 75 -5.57 7.04 10.79
N ILE A 76 -5.98 7.85 11.79
CA ILE A 76 -6.52 9.20 11.56
C ILE A 76 -5.47 10.10 10.91
N ILE A 77 -4.23 10.09 11.41
CA ILE A 77 -3.13 10.88 10.83
C ILE A 77 -2.86 10.44 9.38
N SER A 78 -2.84 9.13 9.12
CA SER A 78 -2.66 8.58 7.77
C SER A 78 -3.78 9.01 6.83
N GLN A 79 -5.04 9.00 7.30
CA GLN A 79 -6.18 9.45 6.51
C GLN A 79 -6.09 10.94 6.15
N ILE A 80 -5.72 11.78 7.13
CA ILE A 80 -5.51 13.22 6.90
C ILE A 80 -4.40 13.45 5.87
N ARG A 81 -3.31 12.69 5.95
CA ARG A 81 -2.21 12.78 4.97
C ARG A 81 -2.67 12.38 3.57
N SER A 82 -3.29 11.22 3.41
CA SER A 82 -3.81 10.76 2.11
C SER A 82 -4.72 11.81 1.46
N ILE A 83 -5.58 12.47 2.25
CA ILE A 83 -6.45 13.55 1.76
C ILE A 83 -5.62 14.77 1.34
N ASN A 84 -4.67 15.22 2.17
CA ASN A 84 -3.85 16.41 1.89
C ASN A 84 -2.92 16.21 0.69
N ASP A 85 -2.40 15.00 0.52
CA ASP A 85 -1.48 14.64 -0.56
C ASP A 85 -2.22 14.29 -1.86
N GLY A 86 -3.57 14.21 -1.80
CA GLY A 86 -4.41 13.83 -2.95
C GLY A 86 -4.30 12.35 -3.33
N ASP A 87 -3.77 11.51 -2.42
CA ASP A 87 -3.68 10.05 -2.59
C ASP A 87 -5.03 9.39 -2.33
N LEU A 88 -5.95 9.59 -3.26
CA LEU A 88 -7.30 9.03 -3.18
C LEU A 88 -7.33 7.53 -3.46
N ALA A 89 -6.31 6.99 -4.10
CA ALA A 89 -6.24 5.55 -4.40
C ALA A 89 -6.10 4.69 -3.13
N ASN A 90 -5.45 5.23 -2.11
CA ASN A 90 -5.22 4.52 -0.84
C ASN A 90 -6.24 4.86 0.26
N ILE A 91 -7.19 5.76 0.00
CA ILE A 91 -8.10 6.28 1.03
C ILE A 91 -9.02 5.20 1.61
N ASP A 92 -9.46 4.25 0.79
CA ASP A 92 -10.33 3.16 1.20
C ASP A 92 -9.61 2.19 2.16
N ASN A 93 -8.36 1.86 1.87
CA ASN A 93 -7.52 1.02 2.74
C ASN A 93 -7.31 1.69 4.11
N VAL A 94 -6.92 2.97 4.12
CA VAL A 94 -6.72 3.72 5.38
C VAL A 94 -8.02 3.83 6.17
N THR A 95 -9.16 4.02 5.49
CA THR A 95 -10.49 4.06 6.11
C THR A 95 -10.84 2.72 6.73
N ASN A 96 -10.61 1.61 6.05
CA ASN A 96 -10.86 0.27 6.55
C ASN A 96 -10.01 -0.03 7.80
N ASN A 97 -8.73 0.33 7.78
CA ASN A 97 -7.82 0.19 8.94
C ASN A 97 -8.31 1.00 10.15
N LEU A 98 -8.83 2.21 9.92
CA LEU A 98 -9.42 3.03 10.99
C LEU A 98 -10.68 2.38 11.55
N LEU A 99 -11.58 1.92 10.70
CA LEU A 99 -12.81 1.23 11.08
C LEU A 99 -12.51 -0.05 11.87
N TYR A 100 -11.54 -0.84 11.43
CA TYR A 100 -11.08 -2.02 12.16
C TYR A 100 -10.66 -1.67 13.58
N SER A 101 -9.80 -0.66 13.75
CA SER A 101 -9.29 -0.23 15.05
C SER A 101 -10.41 0.30 15.97
N ILE A 102 -11.39 1.03 15.41
CA ILE A 102 -12.56 1.52 16.15
C ILE A 102 -13.43 0.35 16.60
N ASN A 103 -13.71 -0.61 15.73
CA ASN A 103 -14.50 -1.80 16.03
C ASN A 103 -13.81 -2.68 17.10
N GLN A 104 -12.49 -2.84 16.99
CA GLN A 104 -11.67 -3.52 17.99
C GLN A 104 -11.80 -2.86 19.37
N ARG A 105 -11.77 -1.52 19.43
CA ARG A 105 -12.00 -0.77 20.66
C ARG A 105 -13.40 -0.98 21.24
N GLN A 106 -14.44 -1.05 20.40
CA GLN A 106 -15.81 -1.28 20.85
C GLN A 106 -15.96 -2.65 21.53
N ILE A 107 -15.37 -3.70 20.94
CA ILE A 107 -15.31 -5.03 21.54
C ILE A 107 -14.51 -5.00 22.86
N TYR A 108 -13.32 -4.43 22.85
CA TYR A 108 -12.45 -4.37 24.02
C TYR A 108 -13.11 -3.65 25.21
N THR A 109 -13.84 -2.58 24.96
CA THR A 109 -14.53 -1.80 26.00
C THR A 109 -15.91 -2.34 26.36
N GLY A 110 -16.34 -3.45 25.74
CA GLY A 110 -17.68 -4.03 25.95
C GLY A 110 -18.83 -3.17 25.41
N LYS A 111 -18.56 -2.13 24.62
CA LYS A 111 -19.59 -1.30 23.97
C LYS A 111 -20.31 -2.03 22.85
N ALA A 112 -19.66 -2.99 22.22
CA ALA A 112 -20.27 -3.92 21.28
C ALA A 112 -19.96 -5.36 21.72
N THR A 113 -20.94 -6.24 21.64
CA THR A 113 -20.80 -7.68 21.95
C THR A 113 -20.72 -8.54 20.70
N ASN A 114 -21.28 -8.05 19.60
CA ASN A 114 -21.23 -8.68 18.28
C ASN A 114 -21.49 -7.62 17.20
N PHE A 115 -21.29 -8.01 15.93
CA PHE A 115 -21.53 -7.19 14.76
C PHE A 115 -22.50 -7.84 13.78
N ASN A 116 -23.40 -8.73 14.23
CA ASN A 116 -24.28 -9.52 13.36
C ASN A 116 -25.13 -8.67 12.42
N ASP A 117 -25.73 -7.59 12.94
CA ASP A 117 -26.56 -6.70 12.13
C ASP A 117 -25.73 -6.02 11.04
N ARG A 118 -24.55 -5.48 11.41
CA ARG A 118 -23.66 -4.84 10.44
C ARG A 118 -23.12 -5.82 9.40
N ILE A 119 -22.79 -7.04 9.80
CA ILE A 119 -22.38 -8.12 8.89
C ILE A 119 -23.49 -8.41 7.88
N SER A 120 -24.76 -8.51 8.35
CA SER A 120 -25.91 -8.77 7.47
C SER A 120 -26.18 -7.62 6.50
N GLU A 121 -26.02 -6.37 6.94
CA GLU A 121 -26.11 -5.18 6.08
C GLU A 121 -25.04 -5.19 4.99
N LEU A 122 -23.77 -5.43 5.36
CA LEU A 122 -22.64 -5.49 4.39
C LEU A 122 -22.86 -6.60 3.36
N GLN A 123 -23.30 -7.79 3.80
CA GLN A 123 -23.62 -8.90 2.89
C GLN A 123 -24.72 -8.54 1.90
N ALA A 124 -25.78 -7.86 2.35
CA ALA A 124 -26.88 -7.42 1.48
C ALA A 124 -26.43 -6.33 0.48
N GLU A 125 -25.59 -5.39 0.93
CA GLU A 125 -25.04 -4.33 0.07
C GLU A 125 -24.12 -4.94 -1.01
N ILE A 126 -23.21 -5.84 -0.62
CA ILE A 126 -22.32 -6.56 -1.55
C ILE A 126 -23.16 -7.31 -2.60
N ALA A 127 -24.15 -8.12 -2.19
CA ALA A 127 -25.00 -8.87 -3.11
C ALA A 127 -25.76 -7.96 -4.08
N THR A 128 -26.19 -6.78 -3.61
CA THR A 128 -26.87 -5.79 -4.46
C THR A 128 -25.94 -5.19 -5.52
N LEU A 129 -24.71 -4.88 -5.14
CA LEU A 129 -23.71 -4.35 -6.05
C LEU A 129 -23.25 -5.42 -7.05
N GLU A 130 -22.96 -6.64 -6.59
CA GLU A 130 -22.58 -7.77 -7.46
C GLU A 130 -23.66 -8.07 -8.52
N GLY A 131 -24.93 -7.95 -8.16
CA GLY A 131 -26.05 -8.13 -9.09
C GLY A 131 -26.17 -7.05 -10.19
N LYS A 132 -25.51 -5.89 -9.99
CA LYS A 132 -25.56 -4.75 -10.93
C LYS A 132 -24.27 -4.57 -11.70
N THR A 133 -23.14 -5.03 -11.17
CA THR A 133 -21.81 -4.85 -11.76
C THR A 133 -21.60 -5.80 -12.94
N GLY A 134 -21.13 -5.27 -14.06
CA GLY A 134 -20.76 -6.05 -15.23
C GLY A 134 -19.62 -7.02 -14.94
N LYS A 135 -19.51 -8.05 -15.77
CA LYS A 135 -18.41 -9.02 -15.65
C LYS A 135 -17.08 -8.37 -16.07
N SER A 136 -16.01 -8.79 -15.41
CA SER A 136 -14.66 -8.39 -15.83
C SER A 136 -14.37 -8.85 -17.26
N THR A 137 -13.69 -7.99 -18.02
CA THR A 137 -13.27 -8.23 -19.41
C THR A 137 -11.86 -8.84 -19.50
N GLY A 138 -11.10 -8.79 -18.40
CA GLY A 138 -9.76 -9.36 -18.32
C GLY A 138 -9.16 -9.20 -16.92
N ASN A 139 -8.06 -9.90 -16.69
CA ASN A 139 -7.30 -9.87 -15.44
C ASN A 139 -5.86 -9.46 -15.72
N ILE A 140 -5.26 -8.72 -14.81
CA ILE A 140 -3.85 -8.37 -14.80
C ILE A 140 -3.19 -9.13 -13.67
N THR A 141 -2.13 -9.85 -13.99
CA THR A 141 -1.33 -10.63 -13.03
C THR A 141 0.12 -10.17 -13.03
N THR A 142 0.84 -10.45 -11.97
CA THR A 142 2.28 -10.20 -11.89
C THR A 142 3.07 -11.47 -12.20
N GLU A 143 4.18 -11.32 -12.94
CA GLU A 143 5.12 -12.44 -13.20
C GLU A 143 6.08 -12.67 -12.03
N LYS A 144 6.26 -11.69 -11.15
CA LYS A 144 7.24 -11.71 -10.05
C LYS A 144 6.57 -11.50 -8.70
N SER A 145 7.13 -12.13 -7.68
CA SER A 145 6.76 -11.85 -6.29
C SER A 145 7.47 -10.58 -5.79
N GLY A 146 6.81 -9.81 -4.92
CA GLY A 146 7.36 -8.61 -4.32
C GLY A 146 6.28 -7.71 -3.76
N CYS A 147 6.63 -6.44 -3.50
CA CYS A 147 5.71 -5.42 -3.03
C CYS A 147 5.10 -4.67 -4.22
N PHE A 148 3.78 -4.60 -4.30
CA PHE A 148 3.06 -3.90 -5.37
C PHE A 148 3.00 -2.39 -5.11
N LEU A 149 3.10 -1.61 -6.19
CA LEU A 149 2.85 -0.17 -6.22
C LEU A 149 2.10 0.16 -7.52
N SER A 150 0.96 0.84 -7.39
CA SER A 150 0.13 1.24 -8.53
C SER A 150 0.75 2.36 -9.35
N HIS A 151 1.55 3.21 -8.70
CA HIS A 151 2.17 4.39 -9.32
C HIS A 151 3.57 4.10 -9.85
N CYS A 152 3.81 4.53 -11.10
CA CYS A 152 5.13 4.58 -11.72
C CYS A 152 5.51 6.04 -11.96
N ASP A 153 6.70 6.42 -11.53
CA ASP A 153 7.18 7.80 -11.59
C ASP A 153 8.14 8.08 -12.77
N GLY A 154 8.49 7.04 -13.52
CA GLY A 154 9.38 7.12 -14.67
C GLY A 154 10.87 7.10 -14.32
N TYR A 155 11.22 6.86 -13.06
CA TYR A 155 12.62 6.70 -12.62
C TYR A 155 13.03 5.23 -12.41
N GLU A 156 12.14 4.28 -12.71
CA GLU A 156 12.35 2.84 -12.45
C GLU A 156 13.62 2.27 -13.11
N ASN A 157 14.07 2.88 -14.19
CA ASN A 157 15.29 2.48 -14.90
C ASN A 157 16.40 3.54 -14.87
N ALA A 158 16.28 4.55 -14.00
CA ALA A 158 17.22 5.66 -13.98
C ALA A 158 18.60 5.26 -13.45
N LEU A 159 18.65 4.29 -12.54
CA LEU A 159 19.89 3.74 -11.98
C LEU A 159 19.82 2.21 -12.05
N ASP A 160 20.93 1.58 -12.45
CA ASP A 160 21.03 0.11 -12.50
C ASP A 160 21.47 -0.43 -11.14
N TYR A 161 20.55 -1.14 -10.49
CA TYR A 161 20.79 -1.82 -9.21
C TYR A 161 22.03 -2.75 -9.22
N ASN A 162 22.35 -3.35 -10.36
CA ASN A 162 23.49 -4.27 -10.47
C ASN A 162 24.84 -3.55 -10.62
N ASN A 163 24.83 -2.24 -10.80
CA ASN A 163 26.03 -1.42 -11.04
C ASN A 163 26.23 -0.32 -9.97
N LEU A 164 25.63 -0.48 -8.79
CA LEU A 164 25.67 0.55 -7.72
C LEU A 164 27.11 0.94 -7.33
N ASP A 165 28.02 -0.05 -7.25
CA ASP A 165 29.43 0.19 -6.89
C ASP A 165 30.22 0.97 -7.95
N ARG A 166 29.66 1.18 -9.13
CA ARG A 166 30.27 1.89 -10.27
C ARG A 166 29.61 3.22 -10.57
N LEU A 167 28.61 3.62 -9.77
CA LEU A 167 27.93 4.90 -9.96
C LEU A 167 28.90 6.05 -9.82
N THR A 168 28.85 6.97 -10.78
CA THR A 168 29.62 8.20 -10.80
C THR A 168 28.75 9.40 -10.48
N LEU A 169 29.38 10.53 -10.15
CA LEU A 169 28.66 11.81 -9.99
C LEU A 169 27.91 12.19 -11.27
N SER A 170 28.49 11.88 -12.44
CA SER A 170 27.86 12.13 -13.73
C SER A 170 26.59 11.30 -13.92
N ASP A 171 26.54 10.07 -13.44
CA ASP A 171 25.35 9.23 -13.53
C ASP A 171 24.20 9.83 -12.71
N LEU A 172 24.50 10.33 -11.50
CA LEU A 172 23.52 11.01 -10.66
C LEU A 172 23.06 12.35 -11.26
N ASP A 173 23.95 13.09 -11.96
CA ASP A 173 23.60 14.34 -12.66
C ASP A 173 22.72 14.10 -13.88
N ASN A 174 22.83 12.94 -14.50
CA ASN A 174 22.12 12.58 -15.71
C ASN A 174 20.84 11.78 -15.45
N VAL A 175 20.46 11.55 -14.18
CA VAL A 175 19.17 10.94 -13.84
C VAL A 175 18.04 11.78 -14.41
N LYS A 176 17.26 11.19 -15.30
CA LYS A 176 16.11 11.85 -15.95
C LYS A 176 14.89 10.96 -15.86
N GLN A 177 13.77 11.62 -15.63
CA GLN A 177 12.48 10.97 -15.71
C GLN A 177 12.20 10.53 -17.15
N THR A 178 11.81 9.29 -17.33
CA THR A 178 11.31 8.76 -18.60
C THR A 178 9.79 8.84 -18.64
N LYS A 179 9.23 9.02 -19.83
CA LYS A 179 7.76 9.03 -19.95
C LYS A 179 7.21 7.65 -19.59
N VAL A 180 6.35 7.62 -18.59
CA VAL A 180 5.59 6.41 -18.24
C VAL A 180 4.55 6.17 -19.34
N SER A 181 4.42 4.93 -19.79
CA SER A 181 3.44 4.55 -20.79
C SER A 181 2.03 4.52 -20.17
N ASP A 182 1.02 4.96 -20.92
CA ASP A 182 -0.38 5.00 -20.47
C ASP A 182 -0.96 3.59 -20.21
N ASN A 183 -0.29 2.54 -20.67
CA ASN A 183 -0.69 1.15 -20.47
C ASN A 183 0.05 0.46 -19.31
N ILE A 184 0.54 1.19 -18.34
CA ILE A 184 1.16 0.62 -17.12
C ILE A 184 0.09 0.49 -16.04
N ALA A 185 -0.04 -0.73 -15.50
CA ALA A 185 -0.93 -1.03 -14.38
C ALA A 185 -0.24 -0.87 -13.02
N GLY A 186 1.07 -0.70 -12.98
CA GLY A 186 1.85 -0.55 -11.75
C GLY A 186 3.19 -1.24 -11.84
N LYS A 187 3.90 -1.31 -10.72
CA LYS A 187 5.20 -1.97 -10.58
C LYS A 187 5.23 -2.92 -9.40
N VAL A 188 6.11 -3.91 -9.46
CA VAL A 188 6.43 -4.80 -8.33
C VAL A 188 7.89 -4.57 -7.95
N VAL A 189 8.09 -4.14 -6.73
CA VAL A 189 9.42 -3.99 -6.15
C VAL A 189 9.86 -5.35 -5.64
N THR A 190 10.87 -5.94 -6.28
CA THR A 190 11.42 -7.23 -5.93
C THR A 190 12.67 -7.04 -5.08
N GLY A 191 12.77 -7.79 -3.98
CA GLY A 191 13.92 -7.73 -3.08
C GLY A 191 13.68 -6.93 -1.81
N LEU A 192 14.50 -7.22 -0.80
CA LEU A 192 14.39 -6.64 0.55
C LEU A 192 15.42 -5.52 0.80
N LYS A 193 16.31 -5.29 -0.17
CA LYS A 193 17.37 -4.28 -0.04
C LYS A 193 17.03 -3.07 -0.88
N TRP A 194 17.24 -1.90 -0.33
CA TRP A 194 17.15 -0.62 -1.00
C TRP A 194 18.40 0.21 -0.74
N TYR A 195 18.71 1.14 -1.62
CA TYR A 195 19.88 1.96 -1.56
C TYR A 195 19.51 3.42 -1.76
N VAL A 196 20.24 4.30 -1.09
CA VAL A 196 20.14 5.75 -1.28
C VAL A 196 21.48 6.22 -1.85
N ALA A 197 21.46 6.79 -3.04
CA ALA A 197 22.63 7.44 -3.62
C ALA A 197 22.47 8.96 -3.48
N CYS A 198 23.47 9.62 -2.91
CA CYS A 198 23.47 11.07 -2.77
C CYS A 198 24.85 11.65 -3.05
N LYS A 199 24.88 12.91 -3.50
CA LYS A 199 26.11 13.68 -3.64
C LYS A 199 26.41 14.38 -2.33
N VAL A 200 27.63 14.28 -1.88
CA VAL A 200 28.13 14.94 -0.69
C VAL A 200 29.47 15.62 -0.99
N THR A 201 29.79 16.67 -0.28
CA THR A 201 31.13 17.28 -0.31
C THR A 201 32.13 16.40 0.41
N ALA A 202 33.44 16.63 0.18
CA ALA A 202 34.51 15.89 0.87
C ALA A 202 34.39 16.02 2.40
N ASP A 203 34.00 17.20 2.90
CA ASP A 203 33.82 17.45 4.33
C ASP A 203 32.63 16.69 4.89
N GLU A 204 31.53 16.66 4.16
CA GLU A 204 30.34 15.87 4.52
C GLU A 204 30.63 14.38 4.49
N ALA A 205 31.35 13.90 3.45
CA ALA A 205 31.77 12.51 3.37
C ALA A 205 32.63 12.12 4.58
N THR A 206 33.55 13.00 5.01
CA THR A 206 34.37 12.78 6.21
C THR A 206 33.53 12.71 7.48
N ARG A 207 32.49 13.53 7.59
CA ARG A 207 31.53 13.49 8.74
C ARG A 207 30.63 12.27 8.71
N LEU A 208 30.30 11.79 7.50
CA LEU A 208 29.48 10.59 7.29
C LEU A 208 30.32 9.31 7.30
N SER A 209 31.66 9.40 7.17
CA SER A 209 32.55 8.25 7.33
C SER A 209 32.59 7.83 8.79
N LEU A 210 31.66 7.01 9.11
CA LEU A 210 31.39 6.54 10.44
C LEU A 210 32.39 5.43 10.78
N TRP A 211 32.82 5.40 12.02
CA TRP A 211 33.77 4.42 12.54
C TRP A 211 33.31 2.97 12.35
N ASP A 212 32.02 2.76 12.16
CA ASP A 212 31.37 1.46 11.99
C ASP A 212 30.71 1.27 10.60
N GLY A 213 30.85 2.24 9.70
CA GLY A 213 30.23 2.19 8.36
C GLY A 213 28.71 2.28 8.38
N SER A 214 28.09 2.86 9.43
CA SER A 214 26.65 2.99 9.54
C SER A 214 26.20 4.45 9.58
N ALA A 215 25.03 4.74 9.00
CA ALA A 215 24.38 6.04 9.05
C ALA A 215 22.91 5.89 9.42
N THR A 216 22.35 6.88 10.11
CA THR A 216 20.91 6.97 10.36
C THR A 216 20.29 7.85 9.29
N VAL A 217 19.38 7.27 8.50
CA VAL A 217 18.58 8.01 7.52
C VAL A 217 17.23 8.33 8.13
N LEU A 218 16.85 9.62 8.10
CA LEU A 218 15.55 10.11 8.55
C LEU A 218 14.75 10.53 7.32
N PHE A 219 13.60 9.91 7.11
CA PHE A 219 12.65 10.36 6.11
C PHE A 219 11.66 11.33 6.77
N SER A 220 11.45 12.49 6.14
CA SER A 220 10.57 13.55 6.68
C SER A 220 9.13 13.08 6.90
N ASP A 221 8.68 12.10 6.12
CA ASP A 221 7.32 11.58 6.15
C ASP A 221 7.17 10.29 6.97
N ALA A 222 8.27 9.77 7.52
CA ALA A 222 8.20 8.58 8.34
C ALA A 222 7.59 8.91 9.71
N SER A 223 6.41 8.37 9.98
CA SER A 223 5.86 8.35 11.32
C SER A 223 6.82 7.62 12.27
N SER A 224 7.54 8.36 13.09
CA SER A 224 8.22 7.97 14.35
C SER A 224 9.07 6.69 14.42
N GLU A 225 9.15 5.79 13.47
CA GLU A 225 10.05 4.64 13.51
C GLU A 225 11.35 4.96 12.76
N ARG A 226 12.42 5.08 13.55
CA ARG A 226 13.79 5.24 13.06
C ARG A 226 14.29 3.90 12.55
N ASP A 227 14.28 3.71 11.25
CA ASP A 227 14.95 2.55 10.66
C ASP A 227 16.46 2.83 10.63
N ARG A 228 17.22 2.09 11.44
CA ARG A 228 18.69 2.14 11.43
C ARG A 228 19.18 1.13 10.41
N LYS A 229 19.76 1.59 9.32
CA LYS A 229 20.41 0.71 8.34
C LYS A 229 21.87 1.11 8.14
N SER A 230 22.70 0.08 8.07
CA SER A 230 24.13 0.22 7.75
C SER A 230 24.31 0.63 6.30
N VAL A 231 25.23 1.58 6.08
CA VAL A 231 25.72 1.97 4.76
C VAL A 231 27.06 1.26 4.56
N VAL A 232 27.21 0.58 3.44
CA VAL A 232 28.48 0.00 2.99
C VAL A 232 29.09 0.90 1.96
#